data_34f1850c7f32f20ce955e4be5f3d9a29
#
_entry.id   34f1850c7f32f20ce955e4be5f3d9a29
#
_cell.length_a   1.000
_cell.length_b   1.000
_cell.length_c   1.000
_cell.angle_alpha   90.00
_cell.angle_beta   90.00
_cell.angle_gamma   90.00
#
_symmetry.space_group_name_H-M   'P 1'
#
loop_
_entity.id
_entity.type
_entity.pdbx_description
1 polymer ?
#
loop_
_entity_poly.entity_id
_entity_poly.type
_entity_poly.pdbx_seq_one_letter_code
_entity_poly.pdbx_strand_id
1 'polypeptide(L)'
;MIATAGQGESSPPRFLRLAGHPLRWRLLSELARSDRRVGELCALAGRRQSLVSYHLRQLRDGGVVSMRPSAADGRDTYYVLDLARCGELLSSTGASLHPALAPTPRPRTAREPASTPARVLFLCTGNSARSQIAEALCEQLSDGAVSAASAGSHPKPLHPNAVRVMRERGIDLAGRRSKHLSEFAGQRFDYVISLCDRVRDVCPEFPDWPELIHWSIPDPAREPGSDEETLPAFERAATELGTRIGFLIEAIEQTSTRQEVTERA
;
A
#
# COMPACT_ATOMS: atom_id res chain seq x y z
N MET A 1 -44.98 -20.58 -26.87
CA MET A 1 -43.72 -21.32 -26.73
C MET A 1 -42.76 -20.45 -25.96
N ILE A 2 -42.60 -20.71 -24.66
CA ILE A 2 -41.65 -20.01 -23.81
C ILE A 2 -40.30 -20.73 -23.98
N ALA A 3 -39.34 -20.06 -24.61
CA ALA A 3 -38.00 -20.63 -24.75
C ALA A 3 -37.37 -20.75 -23.36
N THR A 4 -37.17 -21.95 -22.89
CA THR A 4 -36.32 -22.30 -21.74
C THR A 4 -34.89 -21.92 -22.10
N ALA A 5 -34.47 -20.73 -21.68
CA ALA A 5 -33.05 -20.36 -21.65
C ALA A 5 -32.33 -21.37 -20.75
N GLY A 6 -31.37 -22.10 -21.32
CA GLY A 6 -30.55 -23.09 -20.62
C GLY A 6 -29.94 -22.51 -19.36
N GLN A 7 -30.22 -23.12 -18.22
CA GLN A 7 -29.52 -22.90 -16.95
C GLN A 7 -28.11 -23.48 -17.11
N GLY A 8 -27.22 -22.69 -17.72
CA GLY A 8 -25.80 -22.90 -17.50
C GLY A 8 -25.56 -22.66 -16.02
N GLU A 9 -25.08 -23.65 -15.27
CA GLU A 9 -24.62 -23.49 -13.89
C GLU A 9 -23.67 -22.31 -13.84
N SER A 10 -24.16 -21.17 -13.35
CA SER A 10 -23.35 -19.97 -13.23
C SER A 10 -22.37 -20.18 -12.09
N SER A 11 -21.17 -20.63 -12.45
CA SER A 11 -20.08 -20.78 -11.49
C SER A 11 -19.81 -19.42 -10.82
N PRO A 12 -19.59 -19.37 -9.48
CA PRO A 12 -19.31 -18.11 -8.80
C PRO A 12 -18.16 -17.35 -9.47
N PRO A 13 -18.20 -16.01 -9.51
CA PRO A 13 -17.12 -15.19 -10.06
C PRO A 13 -15.75 -15.58 -9.53
N ARG A 14 -14.72 -15.44 -10.38
CA ARG A 14 -13.35 -15.90 -10.08
C ARG A 14 -12.85 -15.41 -8.72
N PHE A 15 -13.13 -14.16 -8.37
CA PHE A 15 -12.69 -13.59 -7.10
C PHE A 15 -13.33 -14.30 -5.89
N LEU A 16 -14.61 -14.59 -5.93
CA LEU A 16 -15.28 -15.30 -4.84
C LEU A 16 -14.72 -16.73 -4.64
N ARG A 17 -14.45 -17.44 -5.74
CA ARG A 17 -13.81 -18.77 -5.66
C ARG A 17 -12.39 -18.69 -5.10
N LEU A 18 -11.66 -17.61 -5.45
CA LEU A 18 -10.30 -17.38 -5.02
C LEU A 18 -10.25 -16.97 -3.55
N ALA A 19 -11.03 -15.98 -3.15
CA ALA A 19 -11.06 -15.44 -1.80
C ALA A 19 -11.86 -16.27 -0.79
N GLY A 20 -12.83 -17.06 -1.25
CA GLY A 20 -13.76 -17.82 -0.41
C GLY A 20 -13.16 -18.96 0.44
N HIS A 21 -11.87 -19.26 0.31
CA HIS A 21 -11.21 -20.22 1.18
C HIS A 21 -10.68 -19.52 2.46
N PRO A 22 -10.98 -20.00 3.69
CA PRO A 22 -10.65 -19.32 4.94
C PRO A 22 -9.16 -18.90 5.06
N LEU A 23 -8.24 -19.79 4.69
CA LEU A 23 -6.82 -19.48 4.75
C LEU A 23 -6.42 -18.42 3.69
N ARG A 24 -6.96 -18.50 2.47
CA ARG A 24 -6.67 -17.47 1.46
C ARG A 24 -7.22 -16.11 1.87
N TRP A 25 -8.43 -16.08 2.43
CA TRP A 25 -9.00 -14.84 2.98
C TRP A 25 -8.09 -14.23 4.06
N ARG A 26 -7.62 -15.07 5.00
CA ARG A 26 -6.67 -14.61 6.03
C ARG A 26 -5.37 -14.06 5.43
N LEU A 27 -4.80 -14.77 4.46
CA LEU A 27 -3.58 -14.31 3.77
C LEU A 27 -3.81 -12.98 3.03
N LEU A 28 -4.94 -12.82 2.34
CA LEU A 28 -5.33 -11.57 1.70
C LEU A 28 -5.49 -10.44 2.71
N SER A 29 -6.13 -10.68 3.86
CA SER A 29 -6.32 -9.69 4.93
C SER A 29 -4.99 -9.23 5.53
N GLU A 30 -4.02 -10.13 5.71
CA GLU A 30 -2.69 -9.78 6.19
C GLU A 30 -1.90 -8.97 5.15
N LEU A 31 -1.98 -9.38 3.88
CA LEU A 31 -1.32 -8.68 2.78
C LEU A 31 -1.97 -7.33 2.44
N ALA A 32 -3.24 -7.13 2.77
CA ALA A 32 -3.91 -5.84 2.62
C ALA A 32 -3.35 -4.78 3.59
N ARG A 33 -2.77 -5.20 4.71
CA ARG A 33 -2.16 -4.32 5.71
C ARG A 33 -0.70 -4.02 5.39
N SER A 34 0.06 -5.05 4.97
CA SER A 34 1.51 -4.93 4.81
C SER A 34 2.04 -6.02 3.87
N ASP A 35 3.05 -5.70 3.08
CA ASP A 35 3.81 -6.71 2.34
C ASP A 35 4.53 -7.63 3.33
N ARG A 36 4.50 -8.93 3.11
CA ARG A 36 4.99 -9.96 4.06
C ARG A 36 5.86 -11.01 3.39
N ARG A 37 6.84 -11.49 4.12
CA ARG A 37 7.61 -12.70 3.75
C ARG A 37 6.80 -13.95 4.08
N VAL A 38 7.09 -15.07 3.40
CA VAL A 38 6.34 -16.33 3.63
C VAL A 38 6.41 -16.80 5.07
N GLY A 39 7.57 -16.64 5.73
CA GLY A 39 7.74 -17.00 7.15
C GLY A 39 6.80 -16.22 8.07
N GLU A 40 6.62 -14.91 7.82
CA GLU A 40 5.71 -14.06 8.59
C GLU A 40 4.26 -14.49 8.38
N LEU A 41 3.88 -14.79 7.12
CA LEU A 41 2.54 -15.29 6.81
C LEU A 41 2.26 -16.65 7.46
N CYS A 42 3.28 -17.52 7.57
CA CYS A 42 3.16 -18.78 8.30
C CYS A 42 2.92 -18.56 9.79
N ALA A 43 3.66 -17.66 10.42
CA ALA A 43 3.50 -17.31 11.83
C ALA A 43 2.12 -16.69 12.09
N LEU A 44 1.73 -15.69 11.31
CA LEU A 44 0.43 -15.03 11.42
C LEU A 44 -0.74 -15.99 11.17
N ALA A 45 -0.63 -16.87 10.18
CA ALA A 45 -1.68 -17.86 9.88
C ALA A 45 -1.70 -19.05 10.83
N GLY A 46 -0.62 -19.30 11.58
CA GLY A 46 -0.47 -20.51 12.41
C GLY A 46 -0.47 -21.80 11.56
N ARG A 47 0.17 -21.76 10.37
CA ARG A 47 0.15 -22.86 9.41
C ARG A 47 1.54 -23.19 8.88
N ARG A 48 1.74 -24.46 8.49
CA ARG A 48 3.01 -24.93 7.89
C ARG A 48 3.25 -24.25 6.55
N GLN A 49 4.51 -24.00 6.24
CA GLN A 49 4.95 -23.29 5.04
C GLN A 49 4.46 -23.92 3.75
N SER A 50 4.45 -25.25 3.65
CA SER A 50 3.97 -25.96 2.46
C SER A 50 2.51 -25.62 2.12
N LEU A 51 1.64 -25.55 3.12
CA LEU A 51 0.24 -25.19 2.95
C LEU A 51 0.07 -23.71 2.61
N VAL A 52 0.78 -22.82 3.32
CA VAL A 52 0.75 -21.37 3.03
C VAL A 52 1.25 -21.11 1.61
N SER A 53 2.37 -21.71 1.20
CA SER A 53 2.94 -21.55 -0.15
C SER A 53 2.00 -22.08 -1.23
N TYR A 54 1.28 -23.17 -0.98
CA TYR A 54 0.25 -23.68 -1.91
C TYR A 54 -0.85 -22.62 -2.12
N HIS A 55 -1.39 -22.05 -1.04
CA HIS A 55 -2.46 -21.06 -1.14
C HIS A 55 -1.97 -19.72 -1.74
N LEU A 56 -0.74 -19.29 -1.43
CA LEU A 56 -0.13 -18.12 -2.05
C LEU A 56 0.06 -18.32 -3.56
N ARG A 57 0.41 -19.53 -4.02
CA ARG A 57 0.46 -19.85 -5.44
C ARG A 57 -0.91 -19.67 -6.10
N GLN A 58 -1.97 -20.19 -5.48
CA GLN A 58 -3.34 -20.02 -5.99
C GLN A 58 -3.73 -18.53 -6.11
N LEU A 59 -3.36 -17.69 -5.13
CA LEU A 59 -3.61 -16.26 -5.16
C LEU A 59 -2.80 -15.56 -6.27
N ARG A 60 -1.56 -15.99 -6.51
CA ARG A 60 -0.72 -15.49 -7.59
C ARG A 60 -1.27 -15.88 -8.97
N ASP A 61 -1.63 -17.14 -9.15
CA ASP A 61 -2.25 -17.64 -10.38
C ASP A 61 -3.58 -16.93 -10.63
N GLY A 62 -4.23 -16.46 -9.54
CA GLY A 62 -5.39 -15.59 -9.56
C GLY A 62 -5.10 -14.15 -9.97
N GLY A 63 -3.84 -13.71 -9.96
CA GLY A 63 -3.41 -12.37 -10.32
C GLY A 63 -3.73 -11.31 -9.26
N VAL A 64 -4.03 -11.70 -8.01
CA VAL A 64 -4.29 -10.77 -6.91
C VAL A 64 -3.11 -10.61 -5.96
N VAL A 65 -2.10 -11.47 -6.06
CA VAL A 65 -0.86 -11.41 -5.29
C VAL A 65 0.33 -11.53 -6.23
N SER A 66 1.35 -10.74 -6.02
CA SER A 66 2.65 -10.82 -6.70
C SER A 66 3.77 -11.15 -5.71
N MET A 67 4.98 -11.36 -6.23
CA MET A 67 6.18 -11.58 -5.43
C MET A 67 7.28 -10.61 -5.87
N ARG A 68 8.05 -10.14 -4.89
CA ARG A 68 9.24 -9.30 -5.12
C ARG A 68 10.41 -9.83 -4.30
N PRO A 69 11.59 -10.04 -4.91
CA PRO A 69 12.81 -10.30 -4.15
C PRO A 69 13.11 -9.14 -3.19
N SER A 70 13.58 -9.45 -1.99
CA SER A 70 14.01 -8.43 -1.04
C SER A 70 15.21 -7.65 -1.58
N ALA A 71 15.14 -6.32 -1.48
CA ALA A 71 16.26 -5.44 -1.81
C ALA A 71 17.34 -5.41 -0.71
N ALA A 72 17.04 -5.92 0.49
CA ALA A 72 17.98 -6.03 1.61
C ALA A 72 18.77 -7.34 1.51
N ASP A 73 18.06 -8.46 1.39
CA ASP A 73 18.63 -9.80 1.21
C ASP A 73 17.88 -10.50 0.05
N GLY A 74 18.57 -10.73 -1.06
CA GLY A 74 17.99 -11.35 -2.25
C GLY A 74 17.47 -12.79 -2.07
N ARG A 75 17.69 -13.41 -0.88
CA ARG A 75 17.14 -14.73 -0.52
C ARG A 75 15.69 -14.64 -0.07
N ASP A 76 15.28 -13.52 0.54
CA ASP A 76 13.93 -13.29 0.98
C ASP A 76 13.05 -12.79 -0.17
N THR A 77 11.76 -13.11 -0.10
CA THR A 77 10.77 -12.69 -1.07
C THR A 77 9.55 -12.14 -0.33
N TYR A 78 9.13 -10.94 -0.71
CA TYR A 78 7.89 -10.34 -0.23
C TYR A 78 6.72 -10.73 -1.13
N TYR A 79 5.60 -11.05 -0.51
CA TYR A 79 4.31 -11.18 -1.15
C TYR A 79 3.57 -9.86 -1.05
N VAL A 80 2.99 -9.42 -2.15
CA VAL A 80 2.40 -8.09 -2.34
C VAL A 80 1.00 -8.27 -2.87
N LEU A 81 0.00 -7.67 -2.20
CA LEU A 81 -1.39 -7.66 -2.68
C LEU A 81 -1.57 -6.54 -3.72
N ASP A 82 -2.20 -6.88 -4.83
CA ASP A 82 -2.69 -5.90 -5.80
C ASP A 82 -4.07 -5.40 -5.37
N LEU A 83 -4.09 -4.30 -4.61
CA LEU A 83 -5.33 -3.70 -4.10
C LEU A 83 -6.23 -3.18 -5.22
N ALA A 84 -5.64 -2.58 -6.26
CA ALA A 84 -6.39 -2.08 -7.40
C ALA A 84 -7.11 -3.23 -8.11
N ARG A 85 -6.38 -4.32 -8.38
CA ARG A 85 -6.94 -5.52 -8.99
C ARG A 85 -8.02 -6.18 -8.13
N CYS A 86 -7.84 -6.21 -6.82
CA CYS A 86 -8.88 -6.69 -5.89
C CYS A 86 -10.14 -5.83 -5.99
N GLY A 87 -10.00 -4.50 -6.02
CA GLY A 87 -11.11 -3.56 -6.19
C GLY A 87 -11.88 -3.79 -7.49
N GLU A 88 -11.17 -3.93 -8.62
CA GLU A 88 -11.78 -4.25 -9.93
C GLU A 88 -12.58 -5.57 -9.89
N LEU A 89 -11.98 -6.61 -9.33
CA LEU A 89 -12.62 -7.93 -9.25
C LEU A 89 -13.84 -7.94 -8.32
N LEU A 90 -13.80 -7.20 -7.22
CA LEU A 90 -14.96 -7.01 -6.34
C LEU A 90 -16.06 -6.24 -7.04
N SER A 91 -15.72 -5.16 -7.75
CA SER A 91 -16.66 -4.36 -8.56
C SER A 91 -17.36 -5.21 -9.62
N SER A 92 -16.59 -5.98 -10.39
CA SER A 92 -17.14 -6.85 -11.42
C SER A 92 -18.00 -7.98 -10.82
N THR A 93 -17.63 -8.47 -9.63
CA THR A 93 -18.40 -9.48 -8.90
C THR A 93 -19.76 -8.90 -8.48
N GLY A 94 -19.79 -7.69 -7.92
CA GLY A 94 -21.05 -7.01 -7.56
C GLY A 94 -21.92 -6.77 -8.78
N ALA A 95 -21.37 -6.23 -9.86
CA ALA A 95 -22.07 -5.96 -11.10
C ALA A 95 -22.65 -7.24 -11.75
N SER A 96 -21.98 -8.40 -11.58
CA SER A 96 -22.48 -9.69 -12.09
C SER A 96 -23.70 -10.21 -11.34
N LEU A 97 -23.90 -9.80 -10.09
CA LEU A 97 -25.10 -10.13 -9.32
C LEU A 97 -26.25 -9.17 -9.65
N HIS A 98 -25.97 -7.85 -9.66
CA HIS A 98 -26.95 -6.83 -10.00
C HIS A 98 -26.22 -5.53 -10.38
N PRO A 99 -26.62 -4.82 -11.45
CA PRO A 99 -25.95 -3.59 -11.85
C PRO A 99 -25.87 -2.53 -10.75
N ALA A 100 -26.84 -2.44 -9.85
CA ALA A 100 -26.83 -1.52 -8.73
C ALA A 100 -25.80 -1.85 -7.62
N LEU A 101 -25.18 -3.02 -7.67
CA LEU A 101 -24.09 -3.42 -6.76
C LEU A 101 -22.70 -3.07 -7.34
N ALA A 102 -22.63 -2.52 -8.55
CA ALA A 102 -21.40 -1.91 -9.02
C ALA A 102 -21.06 -0.72 -8.09
N PRO A 103 -19.82 -0.64 -7.55
CA PRO A 103 -19.43 0.49 -6.73
C PRO A 103 -19.59 1.77 -7.55
N THR A 104 -20.44 2.65 -7.12
CA THR A 104 -20.48 4.02 -7.64
C THR A 104 -19.29 4.75 -7.00
N PRO A 105 -18.48 5.48 -7.78
CA PRO A 105 -17.48 6.36 -7.21
C PRO A 105 -18.20 7.26 -6.18
N ARG A 106 -17.85 7.12 -4.89
CA ARG A 106 -18.37 8.07 -3.90
C ARG A 106 -17.81 9.44 -4.25
N PRO A 107 -18.67 10.44 -4.50
CA PRO A 107 -18.16 11.80 -4.58
C PRO A 107 -17.47 12.07 -3.25
N ARG A 108 -16.23 12.55 -3.29
CA ARG A 108 -15.57 13.12 -2.12
C ARG A 108 -16.39 14.37 -1.76
N THR A 109 -17.41 14.20 -0.94
CA THR A 109 -18.11 15.35 -0.34
C THR A 109 -17.07 16.10 0.47
N ALA A 110 -17.01 17.42 0.26
CA ALA A 110 -16.20 18.30 1.10
C ALA A 110 -16.56 18.00 2.56
N ARG A 111 -15.67 17.29 3.24
CA ARG A 111 -15.85 16.91 4.63
C ARG A 111 -15.26 18.03 5.49
N GLU A 112 -15.88 18.34 6.59
CA GLU A 112 -15.20 19.13 7.60
C GLU A 112 -13.93 18.39 8.01
N PRO A 113 -12.77 19.05 8.01
CA PRO A 113 -11.52 18.41 8.38
C PRO A 113 -11.67 17.82 9.78
N ALA A 114 -11.21 16.58 9.97
CA ALA A 114 -11.12 15.99 11.30
C ALA A 114 -10.39 16.96 12.23
N SER A 115 -10.84 17.04 13.49
CA SER A 115 -10.29 17.99 14.48
C SER A 115 -8.77 17.88 14.66
N THR A 116 -8.19 16.73 14.31
CA THR A 116 -6.73 16.48 14.30
C THR A 116 -6.38 15.56 13.13
N PRO A 117 -5.48 15.99 12.21
CA PRO A 117 -5.03 15.16 11.12
C PRO A 117 -4.28 13.91 11.62
N ALA A 118 -4.51 12.76 11.01
CA ALA A 118 -3.72 11.57 11.29
C ALA A 118 -2.26 11.80 10.89
N ARG A 119 -1.31 11.36 11.72
CA ARG A 119 0.13 11.55 11.49
C ARG A 119 0.74 10.31 10.87
N VAL A 120 1.33 10.44 9.68
CA VAL A 120 1.94 9.35 8.92
C VAL A 120 3.42 9.62 8.67
N LEU A 121 4.29 8.65 8.97
CA LEU A 121 5.72 8.73 8.70
C LEU A 121 6.13 7.69 7.64
N PHE A 122 6.68 8.17 6.52
CA PHE A 122 7.22 7.33 5.46
C PHE A 122 8.75 7.19 5.58
N LEU A 123 9.24 5.95 5.57
CA LEU A 123 10.64 5.64 5.78
C LEU A 123 11.28 4.96 4.57
N CYS A 124 12.47 5.41 4.18
CA CYS A 124 13.35 4.67 3.26
C CYS A 124 14.82 4.88 3.66
N THR A 125 15.77 4.25 2.97
CA THR A 125 17.18 4.41 3.34
C THR A 125 17.67 5.85 3.14
N GLY A 126 17.48 6.42 1.95
CA GLY A 126 18.11 7.70 1.56
C GLY A 126 17.27 8.93 1.81
N ASN A 127 15.97 8.81 2.07
CA ASN A 127 15.02 9.94 2.05
C ASN A 127 15.20 10.86 0.85
N SER A 128 15.59 10.31 -0.29
CA SER A 128 15.95 11.04 -1.51
C SER A 128 14.98 10.84 -2.68
N ALA A 129 14.14 9.79 -2.60
CA ALA A 129 13.16 9.46 -3.63
C ALA A 129 11.86 8.92 -3.01
N ARG A 130 11.75 7.59 -2.79
CA ARG A 130 10.51 6.90 -2.40
C ARG A 130 9.74 7.59 -1.28
N SER A 131 10.35 7.86 -0.15
CA SER A 131 9.67 8.46 1.00
C SER A 131 9.34 9.93 0.81
N GLN A 132 10.14 10.69 0.03
CA GLN A 132 9.82 12.07 -0.36
C GLN A 132 8.62 12.12 -1.32
N ILE A 133 8.59 11.21 -2.30
CA ILE A 133 7.45 11.05 -3.19
C ILE A 133 6.19 10.68 -2.40
N ALA A 134 6.30 9.74 -1.45
CA ALA A 134 5.17 9.30 -0.63
C ALA A 134 4.63 10.43 0.26
N GLU A 135 5.50 11.18 0.95
CA GLU A 135 5.12 12.34 1.76
C GLU A 135 4.33 13.35 0.92
N ALA A 136 4.87 13.73 -0.24
CA ALA A 136 4.25 14.72 -1.11
C ALA A 136 2.92 14.26 -1.72
N LEU A 137 2.82 13.00 -2.16
CA LEU A 137 1.57 12.43 -2.64
C LEU A 137 0.52 12.34 -1.53
N CYS A 138 0.92 11.97 -0.31
CA CYS A 138 0.01 11.88 0.82
C CYS A 138 -0.57 13.24 1.19
N GLU A 139 0.25 14.28 1.24
CA GLU A 139 -0.20 15.66 1.47
C GLU A 139 -1.19 16.11 0.39
N GLN A 140 -0.87 15.87 -0.89
CA GLN A 140 -1.76 16.27 -1.99
C GLN A 140 -3.09 15.50 -1.98
N LEU A 141 -3.04 14.17 -1.76
CA LEU A 141 -4.22 13.31 -1.88
C LEU A 141 -5.14 13.39 -0.66
N SER A 142 -4.61 13.73 0.52
CA SER A 142 -5.40 13.73 1.75
C SER A 142 -6.21 14.99 1.99
N ASP A 143 -5.95 16.06 1.23
CA ASP A 143 -6.64 17.35 1.39
C ASP A 143 -6.69 17.82 2.85
N GLY A 144 -5.56 17.68 3.56
CA GLY A 144 -5.40 18.05 4.97
C GLY A 144 -5.86 17.03 6.00
N ALA A 145 -6.46 15.90 5.61
CA ALA A 145 -6.85 14.83 6.53
C ALA A 145 -5.66 14.07 7.15
N VAL A 146 -4.48 14.15 6.52
CA VAL A 146 -3.26 13.50 6.96
C VAL A 146 -2.11 14.49 7.03
N SER A 147 -1.38 14.48 8.14
CA SER A 147 -0.09 15.15 8.30
C SER A 147 1.02 14.15 7.99
N ALA A 148 1.61 14.25 6.81
CA ALA A 148 2.65 13.35 6.36
C ALA A 148 4.05 13.87 6.70
N ALA A 149 4.96 12.94 6.99
CA ALA A 149 6.38 13.20 7.13
C ALA A 149 7.20 12.08 6.48
N SER A 150 8.46 12.33 6.17
CA SER A 150 9.37 11.29 5.69
C SER A 150 10.75 11.40 6.29
N ALA A 151 11.45 10.26 6.41
CA ALA A 151 12.83 10.21 6.90
C ALA A 151 13.62 9.05 6.28
N GLY A 152 14.93 9.08 6.50
CA GLY A 152 15.84 8.01 6.08
C GLY A 152 16.89 7.69 7.11
N SER A 153 17.41 6.45 7.07
CA SER A 153 18.52 6.03 7.93
C SER A 153 19.87 6.60 7.48
N HIS A 154 20.02 6.96 6.20
CA HIS A 154 21.21 7.54 5.59
C HIS A 154 20.80 8.58 4.56
N PRO A 155 20.43 9.80 5.00
CA PRO A 155 19.95 10.85 4.11
C PRO A 155 20.94 11.16 2.99
N LYS A 156 20.39 11.33 1.78
CA LYS A 156 21.12 11.71 0.55
C LYS A 156 20.40 12.90 -0.09
N PRO A 157 21.08 13.69 -0.93
CA PRO A 157 20.40 14.72 -1.73
C PRO A 157 19.20 14.16 -2.49
N LEU A 158 18.18 14.99 -2.69
CA LEU A 158 17.01 14.60 -3.49
C LEU A 158 17.44 14.16 -4.88
N HIS A 159 16.87 13.04 -5.33
CA HIS A 159 17.18 12.51 -6.65
C HIS A 159 16.52 13.37 -7.74
N PRO A 160 17.25 13.79 -8.81
CA PRO A 160 16.70 14.63 -9.87
C PRO A 160 15.42 14.05 -10.49
N ASN A 161 15.38 12.75 -10.75
CA ASN A 161 14.20 12.08 -11.29
C ASN A 161 13.01 12.06 -10.34
N ALA A 162 13.21 12.03 -9.03
CA ALA A 162 12.12 12.18 -8.07
C ALA A 162 11.49 13.58 -8.17
N VAL A 163 12.32 14.63 -8.25
CA VAL A 163 11.86 16.00 -8.44
C VAL A 163 11.12 16.15 -9.77
N ARG A 164 11.67 15.59 -10.85
CA ARG A 164 11.07 15.64 -12.19
C ARG A 164 9.71 14.99 -12.25
N VAL A 165 9.60 13.73 -11.80
CA VAL A 165 8.35 12.94 -11.82
C VAL A 165 7.26 13.60 -10.98
N MET A 166 7.62 14.21 -9.85
CA MET A 166 6.64 14.90 -9.00
C MET A 166 6.20 16.24 -9.61
N ARG A 167 7.12 16.97 -10.23
CA ARG A 167 6.79 18.20 -10.96
C ARG A 167 5.83 17.94 -12.12
N GLU A 168 5.99 16.83 -12.85
CA GLU A 168 5.08 16.41 -13.91
C GLU A 168 3.66 16.08 -13.38
N ARG A 169 3.55 15.77 -12.09
CA ARG A 169 2.29 15.57 -11.35
C ARG A 169 1.78 16.84 -10.66
N GLY A 170 2.40 17.99 -10.92
CA GLY A 170 2.01 19.26 -10.32
C GLY A 170 2.49 19.46 -8.88
N ILE A 171 3.45 18.67 -8.40
CA ILE A 171 3.98 18.73 -7.03
C ILE A 171 5.45 19.18 -7.08
N ASP A 172 5.78 20.27 -6.40
CA ASP A 172 7.16 20.76 -6.31
C ASP A 172 7.89 20.17 -5.09
N LEU A 173 9.01 19.51 -5.33
CA LEU A 173 9.92 19.01 -4.30
C LEU A 173 11.16 19.88 -4.10
N ALA A 174 11.36 20.96 -4.87
CA ALA A 174 12.62 21.71 -4.90
C ALA A 174 12.99 22.33 -3.53
N GLY A 175 11.99 22.68 -2.70
CA GLY A 175 12.21 23.22 -1.35
C GLY A 175 12.36 22.18 -0.25
N ARG A 176 12.26 20.88 -0.57
CA ARG A 176 12.34 19.81 0.42
C ARG A 176 13.78 19.39 0.67
N ARG A 177 14.02 18.92 1.89
CA ARG A 177 15.32 18.34 2.28
C ARG A 177 15.17 16.91 2.76
N SER A 178 16.23 16.14 2.62
CA SER A 178 16.31 14.83 3.23
C SER A 178 16.50 14.96 4.74
N LYS A 179 15.77 14.13 5.50
CA LYS A 179 15.68 14.16 6.96
C LYS A 179 16.17 12.83 7.52
N HIS A 180 16.94 12.87 8.61
CA HIS A 180 17.37 11.67 9.32
C HIS A 180 16.29 11.17 10.29
N LEU A 181 16.22 9.87 10.52
CA LEU A 181 15.27 9.24 11.45
C LEU A 181 15.29 9.87 12.84
N SER A 182 16.47 10.28 13.33
CA SER A 182 16.62 10.89 14.64
C SER A 182 15.87 12.21 14.82
N GLU A 183 15.52 12.90 13.73
CA GLU A 183 14.73 14.15 13.80
C GLU A 183 13.29 13.88 14.27
N PHE A 184 12.85 12.65 14.18
CA PHE A 184 11.52 12.20 14.58
C PHE A 184 11.52 11.36 15.88
N ALA A 185 12.68 11.22 16.53
CA ALA A 185 12.79 10.50 17.80
C ALA A 185 11.87 11.13 18.85
N GLY A 186 11.08 10.29 19.53
CA GLY A 186 10.13 10.74 20.55
C GLY A 186 8.84 11.37 20.01
N GLN A 187 8.68 11.54 18.70
CA GLN A 187 7.43 11.99 18.10
C GLN A 187 6.46 10.81 17.93
N ARG A 188 5.17 11.06 18.14
CA ARG A 188 4.10 10.08 17.92
C ARG A 188 3.59 10.16 16.50
N PHE A 189 3.35 8.99 15.91
CA PHE A 189 2.69 8.82 14.62
C PHE A 189 1.58 7.78 14.75
N ASP A 190 0.50 7.95 14.01
CA ASP A 190 -0.58 6.97 13.96
C ASP A 190 -0.19 5.81 13.03
N TYR A 191 0.59 6.10 11.99
CA TYR A 191 1.09 5.13 11.02
C TYR A 191 2.56 5.37 10.72
N VAL A 192 3.32 4.29 10.68
CA VAL A 192 4.71 4.30 10.23
C VAL A 192 4.88 3.29 9.11
N ILE A 193 5.31 3.77 7.95
CA ILE A 193 5.35 2.98 6.72
C ILE A 193 6.77 2.92 6.19
N SER A 194 7.38 1.75 6.26
CA SER A 194 8.68 1.50 5.64
C SER A 194 8.50 1.17 4.15
N LEU A 195 9.22 1.89 3.28
CA LEU A 195 9.13 1.78 1.82
C LEU A 195 10.31 1.01 1.21
N CYS A 196 11.23 0.52 2.04
CA CYS A 196 12.31 -0.33 1.57
C CYS A 196 12.68 -1.37 2.61
N ASP A 197 13.06 -2.54 2.13
CA ASP A 197 13.35 -3.71 2.95
C ASP A 197 14.51 -3.46 3.92
N ARG A 198 15.52 -2.67 3.50
CA ARG A 198 16.68 -2.32 4.32
C ARG A 198 16.33 -1.46 5.54
N VAL A 199 15.47 -0.47 5.38
CA VAL A 199 15.01 0.37 6.52
C VAL A 199 14.17 -0.46 7.47
N ARG A 200 13.37 -1.39 6.95
CA ARG A 200 12.58 -2.29 7.78
C ARG A 200 13.45 -3.10 8.73
N ASP A 201 14.58 -3.64 8.24
CA ASP A 201 15.47 -4.51 9.04
C ASP A 201 16.29 -3.73 10.09
N VAL A 202 16.48 -2.42 9.92
CA VAL A 202 17.28 -1.56 10.81
C VAL A 202 16.47 -0.48 11.51
N CYS A 203 15.15 -0.46 11.29
CA CYS A 203 14.28 0.52 11.93
C CYS A 203 14.24 0.25 13.42
N PRO A 204 14.64 1.21 14.29
CA PRO A 204 14.50 1.03 15.72
C PRO A 204 13.03 0.80 16.08
N GLU A 205 12.79 -0.05 17.07
CA GLU A 205 11.47 -0.12 17.71
C GLU A 205 11.23 1.22 18.39
N PHE A 206 10.29 2.00 17.84
CA PHE A 206 9.85 3.20 18.52
C PHE A 206 8.78 2.79 19.53
N PRO A 207 8.98 3.10 20.83
CA PRO A 207 7.95 2.88 21.83
C PRO A 207 6.66 3.61 21.40
N ASP A 208 5.53 3.00 21.61
CA ASP A 208 4.18 3.51 21.28
C ASP A 208 3.78 3.51 19.77
N TRP A 209 4.51 2.82 18.90
CA TRP A 209 4.07 2.68 17.50
C TRP A 209 3.04 1.56 17.36
N PRO A 210 1.87 1.84 16.80
CA PRO A 210 0.80 0.85 16.75
C PRO A 210 1.13 -0.35 15.88
N GLU A 211 1.72 -0.16 14.71
CA GLU A 211 2.19 -1.24 13.83
C GLU A 211 3.09 -0.66 12.71
N LEU A 212 4.23 -1.30 12.49
CA LEU A 212 5.06 -0.98 11.33
C LEU A 212 4.45 -1.62 10.07
N ILE A 213 3.90 -0.80 9.21
CA ILE A 213 3.44 -1.22 7.88
C ILE A 213 4.65 -1.26 6.95
N HIS A 214 4.77 -2.30 6.16
CA HIS A 214 5.83 -2.42 5.16
C HIS A 214 5.26 -2.48 3.75
N TRP A 215 5.75 -1.59 2.88
CA TRP A 215 5.54 -1.64 1.43
C TRP A 215 6.88 -1.85 0.75
N SER A 216 7.09 -3.02 0.18
CA SER A 216 8.34 -3.37 -0.53
C SER A 216 8.37 -2.68 -1.90
N ILE A 217 8.69 -1.38 -1.92
CA ILE A 217 8.78 -0.59 -3.16
C ILE A 217 10.19 -0.73 -3.75
N PRO A 218 10.33 -1.20 -4.99
CA PRO A 218 11.62 -1.25 -5.68
C PRO A 218 12.34 0.09 -5.63
N ASP A 219 13.67 0.06 -5.48
CA ASP A 219 14.46 1.28 -5.46
C ASP A 219 14.70 1.79 -6.88
N PRO A 220 14.05 2.87 -7.33
CA PRO A 220 14.19 3.35 -8.69
C PRO A 220 15.59 3.89 -8.98
N ALA A 221 16.32 4.33 -7.95
CA ALA A 221 17.68 4.83 -8.07
C ALA A 221 18.74 3.72 -8.19
N ARG A 222 18.33 2.44 -8.16
CA ARG A 222 19.21 1.28 -8.34
C ARG A 222 19.17 0.71 -9.75
N GLU A 223 18.23 1.12 -10.57
CA GLU A 223 18.22 0.71 -11.98
C GLU A 223 19.48 1.26 -12.66
N PRO A 224 20.21 0.45 -13.43
CA PRO A 224 21.38 0.91 -14.15
C PRO A 224 20.96 1.83 -15.30
N GLY A 225 21.78 2.83 -15.59
CA GLY A 225 21.57 3.73 -16.71
C GLY A 225 21.70 5.21 -16.34
N SER A 226 21.49 6.05 -17.32
CA SER A 226 21.41 7.52 -17.18
C SER A 226 20.10 7.93 -16.47
N ASP A 227 20.01 9.20 -16.11
CA ASP A 227 18.78 9.74 -15.53
C ASP A 227 17.55 9.57 -16.44
N GLU A 228 17.73 9.69 -17.77
CA GLU A 228 16.65 9.46 -18.73
C GLU A 228 16.21 7.99 -18.78
N GLU A 229 17.16 7.05 -18.77
CA GLU A 229 16.86 5.62 -18.81
C GLU A 229 16.20 5.11 -17.54
N THR A 230 16.49 5.72 -16.40
CA THR A 230 15.93 5.35 -15.10
C THR A 230 14.61 6.08 -14.76
N LEU A 231 14.25 7.15 -15.48
CA LEU A 231 13.02 7.91 -15.25
C LEU A 231 11.75 7.04 -15.18
N PRO A 232 11.53 6.05 -16.07
CA PRO A 232 10.35 5.19 -15.99
C PRO A 232 10.24 4.38 -14.69
N ALA A 233 11.34 4.09 -14.01
CA ALA A 233 11.31 3.43 -12.70
C ALA A 233 10.77 4.36 -11.61
N PHE A 234 11.12 5.64 -11.67
CA PHE A 234 10.55 6.64 -10.76
C PHE A 234 9.06 6.88 -11.03
N GLU A 235 8.64 6.87 -12.28
CA GLU A 235 7.21 6.96 -12.65
C GLU A 235 6.41 5.77 -12.10
N ARG A 236 6.93 4.55 -12.27
CA ARG A 236 6.32 3.33 -11.70
C ARG A 236 6.22 3.42 -10.18
N ALA A 237 7.31 3.81 -9.51
CA ALA A 237 7.32 3.97 -8.05
C ALA A 237 6.30 5.02 -7.57
N ALA A 238 6.24 6.17 -8.23
CA ALA A 238 5.28 7.22 -7.89
C ALA A 238 3.82 6.77 -8.12
N THR A 239 3.55 6.04 -9.20
CA THR A 239 2.22 5.50 -9.49
C THR A 239 1.79 4.46 -8.47
N GLU A 240 2.67 3.53 -8.12
CA GLU A 240 2.39 2.51 -7.10
C GLU A 240 2.16 3.15 -5.73
N LEU A 241 3.01 4.11 -5.33
CA LEU A 241 2.85 4.84 -4.08
C LEU A 241 1.52 5.60 -4.05
N GLY A 242 1.16 6.30 -5.14
CA GLY A 242 -0.11 7.01 -5.23
C GLY A 242 -1.32 6.09 -5.04
N THR A 243 -1.31 4.91 -5.65
CA THR A 243 -2.36 3.91 -5.48
C THR A 243 -2.46 3.46 -4.02
N ARG A 244 -1.35 3.06 -3.39
CA ARG A 244 -1.34 2.57 -2.00
C ARG A 244 -1.74 3.65 -1.00
N ILE A 245 -1.29 4.89 -1.22
CA ILE A 245 -1.63 6.04 -0.39
C ILE A 245 -3.12 6.35 -0.49
N GLY A 246 -3.72 6.25 -1.69
CA GLY A 246 -5.16 6.41 -1.85
C GLY A 246 -5.96 5.44 -0.97
N PHE A 247 -5.61 4.15 -0.99
CA PHE A 247 -6.24 3.15 -0.11
C PHE A 247 -5.96 3.39 1.38
N LEU A 248 -4.77 3.87 1.73
CA LEU A 248 -4.43 4.21 3.11
C LEU A 248 -5.31 5.36 3.63
N ILE A 249 -5.44 6.43 2.85
CA ILE A 249 -6.26 7.59 3.23
C ILE A 249 -7.71 7.17 3.45
N GLU A 250 -8.28 6.38 2.55
CA GLU A 250 -9.64 5.84 2.70
C GLU A 250 -9.79 5.00 3.98
N ALA A 251 -8.79 4.18 4.32
CA ALA A 251 -8.80 3.37 5.54
C ALA A 251 -8.73 4.24 6.80
N ILE A 252 -7.89 5.28 6.81
CA ILE A 252 -7.77 6.26 7.90
C ILE A 252 -9.12 6.96 8.12
N GLU A 253 -9.72 7.47 7.06
CA GLU A 253 -11.00 8.17 7.11
C GLU A 253 -12.13 7.29 7.68
N GLN A 254 -12.18 6.02 7.28
CA GLN A 254 -13.18 5.08 7.79
C GLN A 254 -12.98 4.77 9.28
N THR A 255 -11.74 4.70 9.75
CA THR A 255 -11.42 4.45 11.16
C THR A 255 -11.82 5.62 12.03
N SER A 256 -11.50 6.85 11.62
CA SER A 256 -11.88 8.08 12.32
C SER A 256 -13.39 8.22 12.47
N THR A 257 -14.14 7.92 11.41
CA THR A 257 -15.62 7.95 11.43
C THR A 257 -16.22 6.96 12.43
N ARG A 258 -15.62 5.76 12.52
CA ARG A 258 -16.11 4.73 13.48
C ARG A 258 -15.86 5.14 14.93
N GLN A 259 -14.73 5.76 15.23
CA GLN A 259 -14.39 6.23 16.57
C GLN A 259 -15.35 7.36 17.02
N GLU A 260 -15.60 8.35 16.16
CA GLU A 260 -16.53 9.44 16.46
C GLU A 260 -17.97 8.95 16.72
N VAL A 261 -18.44 7.94 15.99
CA VAL A 261 -19.75 7.33 16.19
C VAL A 261 -19.81 6.58 17.54
N THR A 262 -18.72 5.90 17.92
CA THR A 262 -18.66 5.14 19.18
C THR A 262 -18.56 6.07 20.39
N GLU A 263 -17.90 7.22 20.28
CA GLU A 263 -17.79 8.21 21.37
C GLU A 263 -19.08 9.02 21.60
N ARG A 264 -19.96 9.08 20.60
CA ARG A 264 -21.26 9.79 20.68
C ARG A 264 -22.43 8.88 21.10
N ALA A 265 -22.22 7.57 21.19
CA ALA A 265 -23.23 6.57 21.58
C ALA A 265 -23.08 6.15 23.05
#